data_4691af61257131f64a37f18a2e5fd8e5
#
_entry.id   4691af61257131f64a37f18a2e5fd8e5
#
_cell.length_a   1.000
_cell.length_b   1.000
_cell.length_c   1.000
_cell.angle_alpha   90.00
_cell.angle_beta   90.00
_cell.angle_gamma   90.00
#
_symmetry.space_group_name_H-M   'P 1'
#
loop_
_entity.id
_entity.type
_entity.pdbx_description
1 polymer ?
#
loop_
_entity_poly.entity_id
_entity_poly.type
_entity_poly.pdbx_seq_one_letter_code
_entity_poly.pdbx_strand_id
1 'polypeptide(L)'
;MSTFSAKSAEVVHEWFVIDATDKVLGRVASEVALRLRGKHKAIYTPHVDTGDFIIVTNASQLRVTGAKPLDKMYYSHSGYPGGISSTNFRDMQSRFPGRALEKAVKGMLPKGPLGYAMIKKLKVYGGAEHPHTAQQPKVLDIPGISANAVKKEAAK
;
A
#
# COMPACT_ATOMS: atom_id res chain seq x y z
N MET A 1 -12.53 -12.25 33.15
CA MET A 1 -11.81 -12.64 31.91
C MET A 1 -10.96 -11.44 31.47
N SER A 2 -9.65 -11.63 31.27
CA SER A 2 -8.77 -10.60 30.72
C SER A 2 -8.67 -10.81 29.21
N THR A 3 -8.81 -9.72 28.42
CA THR A 3 -8.58 -9.75 26.98
C THR A 3 -7.08 -9.66 26.71
N PHE A 4 -6.61 -10.37 25.68
CA PHE A 4 -5.22 -10.31 25.25
C PHE A 4 -4.87 -8.89 24.75
N SER A 5 -3.74 -8.37 25.18
CA SER A 5 -3.16 -7.13 24.68
C SER A 5 -1.69 -7.35 24.35
N ALA A 6 -1.30 -7.12 23.10
CA ALA A 6 0.09 -7.30 22.67
C ALA A 6 1.00 -6.27 23.34
N LYS A 7 2.22 -6.70 23.74
CA LYS A 7 3.28 -5.79 24.18
C LYS A 7 4.19 -5.49 23.00
N SER A 8 4.55 -4.23 22.83
CA SER A 8 5.37 -3.79 21.69
C SER A 8 6.73 -4.50 21.59
N ALA A 9 7.32 -4.90 22.72
CA ALA A 9 8.59 -5.61 22.77
C ALA A 9 8.49 -7.09 22.31
N GLU A 10 7.31 -7.68 22.33
CA GLU A 10 7.08 -9.08 21.97
C GLU A 10 6.62 -9.24 20.50
N VAL A 11 6.34 -8.13 19.81
CA VAL A 11 5.86 -8.18 18.43
C VAL A 11 7.00 -8.47 17.45
N VAL A 12 6.87 -9.56 16.73
CA VAL A 12 7.79 -9.91 15.63
C VAL A 12 7.25 -9.34 14.32
N HIS A 13 8.07 -8.53 13.64
CA HIS A 13 7.76 -7.96 12.33
C HIS A 13 8.43 -8.78 11.24
N GLU A 14 7.65 -9.30 10.32
CA GLU A 14 8.15 -10.02 9.15
C GLU A 14 8.28 -9.09 7.94
N TRP A 15 9.05 -9.52 6.94
CA TRP A 15 9.21 -8.81 5.68
C TRP A 15 8.51 -9.56 4.55
N PHE A 16 7.70 -8.84 3.79
CA PHE A 16 6.99 -9.38 2.62
C PHE A 16 7.27 -8.55 1.38
N VAL A 17 7.37 -9.24 0.24
CA VAL A 17 7.45 -8.60 -1.07
C VAL A 17 6.21 -8.94 -1.89
N ILE A 18 5.65 -7.93 -2.53
CA ILE A 18 4.46 -8.01 -3.38
C ILE A 18 4.84 -7.49 -4.76
N ASP A 19 4.63 -8.29 -5.79
CA ASP A 19 4.72 -7.84 -7.16
C ASP A 19 3.41 -7.14 -7.56
N ALA A 20 3.50 -5.89 -8.02
CA ALA A 20 2.36 -5.05 -8.40
C ALA A 20 2.02 -5.11 -9.91
N THR A 21 2.73 -5.95 -10.68
CA THR A 21 2.53 -6.08 -12.13
C THR A 21 1.06 -6.36 -12.46
N ASP A 22 0.46 -5.52 -13.31
CA ASP A 22 -0.93 -5.62 -13.78
C ASP A 22 -2.02 -5.69 -12.68
N LYS A 23 -1.67 -5.35 -11.44
CA LYS A 23 -2.61 -5.37 -10.33
C LYS A 23 -3.38 -4.04 -10.21
N VAL A 24 -4.61 -4.12 -9.69
CA VAL A 24 -5.45 -2.93 -9.48
C VAL A 24 -5.00 -2.19 -8.23
N LEU A 25 -4.67 -0.89 -8.38
CA LEU A 25 -4.16 -0.03 -7.31
C LEU A 25 -4.93 -0.14 -5.99
N GLY A 26 -6.26 0.00 -6.03
CA GLY A 26 -7.08 0.02 -4.81
C GLY A 26 -7.08 -1.31 -4.06
N ARG A 27 -7.08 -2.42 -4.78
CA ARG A 27 -7.05 -3.77 -4.20
C ARG A 27 -5.70 -4.08 -3.55
N VAL A 28 -4.60 -3.71 -4.23
CA VAL A 28 -3.26 -3.81 -3.62
C VAL A 28 -3.17 -2.94 -2.38
N ALA A 29 -3.64 -1.69 -2.47
CA ALA A 29 -3.58 -0.75 -1.35
C ALA A 29 -4.35 -1.24 -0.11
N SER A 30 -5.52 -1.86 -0.28
CA SER A 30 -6.30 -2.40 0.84
C SER A 30 -5.62 -3.56 1.54
N GLU A 31 -5.03 -4.49 0.80
CA GLU A 31 -4.29 -5.62 1.36
C GLU A 31 -3.00 -5.17 2.06
N VAL A 32 -2.25 -4.25 1.43
CA VAL A 32 -1.06 -3.64 2.03
C VAL A 32 -1.42 -2.93 3.34
N ALA A 33 -2.49 -2.14 3.37
CA ALA A 33 -2.93 -1.44 4.58
C ALA A 33 -3.34 -2.40 5.70
N LEU A 34 -4.03 -3.51 5.36
CA LEU A 34 -4.43 -4.55 6.30
C LEU A 34 -3.19 -5.17 6.97
N ARG A 35 -2.14 -5.48 6.20
CA ARG A 35 -0.91 -6.09 6.71
C ARG A 35 -0.03 -5.11 7.48
N LEU A 36 0.11 -3.86 7.01
CA LEU A 36 0.82 -2.80 7.73
C LEU A 36 0.20 -2.53 9.11
N ARG A 37 -1.13 -2.65 9.21
CA ARG A 37 -1.86 -2.52 10.47
C ARG A 37 -1.77 -3.76 11.36
N GLY A 38 -1.45 -4.93 10.77
CA GLY A 38 -1.35 -6.21 11.48
C GLY A 38 -2.66 -6.93 11.70
N LYS A 39 -3.75 -6.54 11.00
CA LYS A 39 -5.08 -7.16 11.16
C LYS A 39 -5.14 -8.63 10.74
N HIS A 40 -4.16 -9.14 10.02
CA HIS A 40 -4.04 -10.56 9.63
C HIS A 40 -3.49 -11.44 10.76
N LYS A 41 -2.92 -10.84 11.81
CA LYS A 41 -2.34 -11.56 12.96
C LYS A 41 -3.37 -11.71 14.08
N ALA A 42 -3.35 -12.86 14.75
CA ALA A 42 -4.20 -13.10 15.92
C ALA A 42 -3.88 -12.17 17.11
N ILE A 43 -2.63 -11.71 17.21
CA ILE A 43 -2.14 -10.78 18.24
C ILE A 43 -2.52 -9.31 17.98
N TYR A 44 -3.36 -9.03 16.97
CA TYR A 44 -3.73 -7.67 16.63
C TYR A 44 -4.28 -6.90 17.82
N THR A 45 -3.66 -5.76 18.12
CA THR A 45 -4.10 -4.84 19.16
C THR A 45 -4.13 -3.41 18.60
N PRO A 46 -5.26 -2.66 18.71
CA PRO A 46 -5.44 -1.39 18.01
C PRO A 46 -4.42 -0.30 18.35
N HIS A 47 -3.90 -0.27 19.57
CA HIS A 47 -2.95 0.74 20.06
C HIS A 47 -1.48 0.34 19.94
N VAL A 48 -1.20 -0.89 19.49
CA VAL A 48 0.17 -1.40 19.27
C VAL A 48 0.41 -1.63 17.79
N ASP A 49 1.61 -1.31 17.32
CA ASP A 49 2.02 -1.61 15.95
C ASP A 49 2.40 -3.10 15.82
N THR A 50 1.45 -3.92 15.39
CA THR A 50 1.64 -5.38 15.19
C THR A 50 1.91 -5.74 13.72
N GLY A 51 1.89 -4.77 12.81
CA GLY A 51 2.00 -4.98 11.36
C GLY A 51 3.43 -5.30 10.89
N ASP A 52 3.53 -5.77 9.66
CA ASP A 52 4.76 -6.21 9.02
C ASP A 52 5.34 -5.16 8.07
N PHE A 53 6.60 -5.36 7.65
CA PHE A 53 7.24 -4.58 6.60
C PHE A 53 6.79 -5.10 5.23
N ILE A 54 6.39 -4.18 4.35
CA ILE A 54 5.92 -4.51 3.00
C ILE A 54 6.77 -3.81 1.96
N ILE A 55 7.29 -4.59 1.04
CA ILE A 55 7.99 -4.12 -0.16
C ILE A 55 7.04 -4.33 -1.35
N VAL A 56 6.81 -3.30 -2.13
CA VAL A 56 6.05 -3.41 -3.38
C VAL A 56 6.98 -3.11 -4.53
N THR A 57 7.10 -4.06 -5.44
CA THR A 57 7.90 -3.95 -6.68
C THR A 57 6.99 -3.73 -7.89
N ASN A 58 7.58 -3.28 -9.00
CA ASN A 58 6.86 -2.99 -10.26
C ASN A 58 5.68 -2.02 -10.11
N ALA A 59 5.78 -1.06 -9.17
CA ALA A 59 4.71 -0.10 -8.93
C ALA A 59 4.37 0.77 -10.16
N SER A 60 5.29 0.91 -11.13
CA SER A 60 5.03 1.57 -12.42
C SER A 60 3.95 0.89 -13.26
N GLN A 61 3.75 -0.41 -13.07
CA GLN A 61 2.81 -1.23 -13.82
C GLN A 61 1.43 -1.37 -13.14
N LEU A 62 1.21 -0.67 -12.04
CA LEU A 62 -0.10 -0.60 -11.37
C LEU A 62 -1.16 -0.01 -12.29
N ARG A 63 -2.36 -0.61 -12.28
CA ARG A 63 -3.49 -0.17 -13.09
C ARG A 63 -4.62 0.39 -12.24
N VAL A 64 -5.42 1.24 -12.86
CA VAL A 64 -6.72 1.70 -12.36
C VAL A 64 -7.79 1.38 -13.40
N THR A 65 -9.04 1.23 -12.98
CA THR A 65 -10.15 0.82 -13.84
C THR A 65 -10.95 2.02 -14.35
N GLY A 66 -11.61 1.87 -15.51
CA GLY A 66 -12.47 2.89 -16.11
C GLY A 66 -11.70 4.13 -16.56
N ALA A 67 -12.31 5.31 -16.49
CA ALA A 67 -11.73 6.59 -16.90
C ALA A 67 -10.73 7.18 -15.89
N LYS A 68 -10.50 6.52 -14.75
CA LYS A 68 -9.61 6.99 -13.66
C LYS A 68 -8.19 7.37 -14.06
N PRO A 69 -7.55 6.82 -15.12
CA PRO A 69 -6.20 7.27 -15.52
C PRO A 69 -6.14 8.79 -15.78
N LEU A 70 -7.20 9.38 -16.31
CA LEU A 70 -7.31 10.80 -16.59
C LEU A 70 -8.11 11.56 -15.53
N ASP A 71 -9.21 10.99 -15.05
CA ASP A 71 -10.15 11.66 -14.15
C ASP A 71 -9.71 11.68 -12.69
N LYS A 72 -8.86 10.73 -12.26
CA LYS A 72 -8.41 10.68 -10.87
C LYS A 72 -7.37 11.77 -10.62
N MET A 73 -7.77 12.82 -9.91
CA MET A 73 -6.91 13.96 -9.58
C MET A 73 -6.30 13.83 -8.19
N TYR A 74 -5.04 14.24 -8.08
CA TYR A 74 -4.30 14.39 -6.84
C TYR A 74 -4.00 15.86 -6.61
N TYR A 75 -4.48 16.39 -5.51
CA TYR A 75 -4.28 17.80 -5.15
C TYR A 75 -3.16 17.93 -4.13
N SER A 76 -2.38 19.00 -4.25
CA SER A 76 -1.42 19.47 -3.27
C SER A 76 -1.48 20.98 -3.14
N HIS A 77 -1.12 21.51 -1.98
CA HIS A 77 -1.14 22.94 -1.70
C HIS A 77 0.20 23.39 -1.14
N SER A 78 0.75 24.49 -1.64
CA SER A 78 2.06 25.01 -1.21
C SER A 78 2.01 25.80 0.11
N GLY A 79 0.81 26.15 0.58
CA GLY A 79 0.61 27.01 1.77
C GLY A 79 0.41 28.48 1.45
N TYR A 80 0.67 28.91 0.20
CA TYR A 80 0.48 30.30 -0.22
C TYR A 80 -0.88 30.51 -0.92
N PRO A 81 -1.44 31.75 -0.92
CA PRO A 81 -2.64 32.08 -1.67
C PRO A 81 -2.52 31.63 -3.14
N GLY A 82 -3.54 30.92 -3.65
CA GLY A 82 -3.51 30.39 -5.02
C GLY A 82 -2.58 29.21 -5.24
N GLY A 83 -1.94 28.66 -4.19
CA GLY A 83 -0.92 27.60 -4.28
C GLY A 83 -1.46 26.18 -4.42
N ILE A 84 -2.69 25.98 -4.91
CA ILE A 84 -3.22 24.64 -5.22
C ILE A 84 -2.65 24.15 -6.55
N SER A 85 -2.15 22.90 -6.57
CA SER A 85 -1.74 22.21 -7.77
C SER A 85 -2.46 20.87 -7.89
N SER A 86 -2.78 20.47 -9.09
CA SER A 86 -3.46 19.22 -9.41
C SER A 86 -2.65 18.40 -10.42
N THR A 87 -2.65 17.09 -10.24
CA THR A 87 -1.98 16.15 -11.15
C THR A 87 -2.90 14.93 -11.31
N ASN A 88 -3.11 14.49 -12.55
CA ASN A 88 -3.88 13.27 -12.78
C ASN A 88 -3.08 12.00 -12.44
N PHE A 89 -3.76 10.84 -12.42
CA PHE A 89 -3.10 9.57 -12.10
C PHE A 89 -2.01 9.21 -13.11
N ARG A 90 -2.27 9.40 -14.41
CA ARG A 90 -1.34 9.07 -15.49
C ARG A 90 -0.02 9.84 -15.34
N ASP A 91 -0.09 11.15 -15.11
CA ASP A 91 1.08 12.00 -14.95
C ASP A 91 1.81 11.74 -13.63
N MET A 92 1.06 11.43 -12.54
CA MET A 92 1.63 11.02 -11.27
C MET A 92 2.43 9.73 -11.42
N GLN A 93 1.88 8.74 -12.13
CA GLN A 93 2.51 7.43 -12.33
C GLN A 93 3.76 7.52 -13.22
N SER A 94 3.76 8.39 -14.25
CA SER A 94 4.92 8.56 -15.12
C SER A 94 6.08 9.30 -14.43
N ARG A 95 5.78 10.32 -13.62
CA ARG A 95 6.80 11.13 -12.95
C ARG A 95 7.32 10.49 -11.67
N PHE A 96 6.44 9.86 -10.90
CA PHE A 96 6.74 9.30 -9.57
C PHE A 96 6.06 7.95 -9.39
N PRO A 97 6.61 6.88 -10.01
CA PRO A 97 6.07 5.53 -9.85
C PRO A 97 5.99 5.15 -8.37
N GLY A 98 4.83 4.66 -7.94
CA GLY A 98 4.59 4.27 -6.56
C GLY A 98 3.94 5.34 -5.67
N ARG A 99 4.09 6.63 -5.95
CA ARG A 99 3.50 7.70 -5.12
C ARG A 99 1.97 7.63 -5.06
N ALA A 100 1.32 7.16 -6.13
CA ALA A 100 -0.11 6.91 -6.15
C ALA A 100 -0.52 5.82 -5.15
N LEU A 101 0.27 4.74 -5.06
CA LEU A 101 0.06 3.66 -4.08
C LEU A 101 0.30 4.14 -2.64
N GLU A 102 1.39 4.85 -2.39
CA GLU A 102 1.67 5.42 -1.06
C GLU A 102 0.54 6.31 -0.56
N LYS A 103 0.02 7.21 -1.42
CA LYS A 103 -1.13 8.06 -1.08
C LYS A 103 -2.39 7.25 -0.79
N ALA A 104 -2.65 6.19 -1.57
CA ALA A 104 -3.80 5.31 -1.36
C ALA A 104 -3.71 4.56 -0.02
N VAL A 105 -2.56 3.95 0.28
CA VAL A 105 -2.31 3.24 1.55
C VAL A 105 -2.36 4.19 2.73
N LYS A 106 -1.74 5.38 2.63
CA LYS A 106 -1.79 6.41 3.68
C LYS A 106 -3.22 6.82 4.03
N GLY A 107 -4.09 6.91 3.03
CA GLY A 107 -5.52 7.21 3.24
C GLY A 107 -6.30 6.10 3.94
N MET A 108 -5.82 4.85 3.85
CA MET A 108 -6.44 3.66 4.47
C MET A 108 -5.92 3.35 5.87
N LEU A 109 -4.77 3.91 6.25
CA LEU A 109 -4.20 3.76 7.58
C LEU A 109 -4.84 4.74 8.57
N PRO A 110 -4.82 4.43 9.89
CA PRO A 110 -5.28 5.36 10.91
C PRO A 110 -4.55 6.70 10.81
N LYS A 111 -5.24 7.77 11.12
CA LYS A 111 -4.63 9.09 11.30
C LYS A 111 -4.02 9.18 12.71
N GLY A 112 -2.87 9.84 12.82
CA GLY A 112 -2.19 10.02 14.10
C GLY A 112 -0.79 9.39 14.15
N PRO A 113 -0.07 9.50 15.28
CA PRO A 113 1.34 9.07 15.39
C PRO A 113 1.57 7.61 15.03
N LEU A 114 0.68 6.71 15.48
CA LEU A 114 0.77 5.28 15.19
C LEU A 114 0.64 5.00 13.68
N GLY A 115 -0.32 5.63 12.99
CA GLY A 115 -0.48 5.47 11.54
C GLY A 115 0.71 6.02 10.75
N TYR A 116 1.34 7.10 11.22
CA TYR A 116 2.58 7.62 10.61
C TYR A 116 3.79 6.69 10.86
N ALA A 117 3.81 5.95 11.95
CA ALA A 117 4.82 4.91 12.15
C ALA A 117 4.59 3.71 11.23
N MET A 118 3.34 3.27 11.09
CA MET A 118 2.97 2.16 10.21
C MET A 118 3.32 2.42 8.74
N ILE A 119 3.07 3.62 8.19
CA ILE A 119 3.37 3.93 6.78
C ILE A 119 4.87 3.89 6.48
N LYS A 120 5.75 4.12 7.45
CA LYS A 120 7.20 4.05 7.28
C LYS A 120 7.70 2.63 6.97
N LYS A 121 6.91 1.61 7.31
CA LYS A 121 7.18 0.19 7.00
C LYS A 121 6.85 -0.19 5.57
N LEU A 122 6.18 0.69 4.81
CA LEU A 122 5.93 0.51 3.38
C LEU A 122 7.12 1.02 2.58
N LYS A 123 7.63 0.17 1.68
CA LYS A 123 8.67 0.50 0.70
C LYS A 123 8.13 0.22 -0.69
N VAL A 124 8.12 1.23 -1.56
CA VAL A 124 7.55 1.12 -2.91
C VAL A 124 8.63 1.40 -3.95
N TYR A 125 8.80 0.49 -4.89
CA TYR A 125 9.77 0.56 -5.97
C TYR A 125 9.06 0.50 -7.32
N GLY A 126 9.46 1.38 -8.23
CA GLY A 126 8.89 1.43 -9.59
C GLY A 126 9.29 0.24 -10.45
N GLY A 127 10.50 -0.30 -10.26
CA GLY A 127 11.05 -1.46 -10.96
C GLY A 127 10.92 -2.76 -10.17
N ALA A 128 11.53 -3.82 -10.72
CA ALA A 128 11.54 -5.16 -10.13
C ALA A 128 12.55 -5.30 -8.97
N GLU A 129 13.61 -4.48 -8.97
CA GLU A 129 14.70 -4.59 -8.01
C GLU A 129 14.41 -3.82 -6.73
N HIS A 130 14.88 -4.35 -5.60
CA HIS A 130 14.81 -3.70 -4.30
C HIS A 130 16.10 -3.96 -3.48
N PRO A 131 16.55 -3.02 -2.63
CA PRO A 131 17.80 -3.15 -1.86
C PRO A 131 17.67 -4.01 -0.59
N HIS A 132 16.51 -4.61 -0.33
CA HIS A 132 16.21 -5.31 0.92
C HIS A 132 16.41 -6.83 0.85
N THR A 133 17.45 -7.29 0.16
CA THR A 133 17.77 -8.73 0.06
C THR A 133 18.27 -9.31 1.39
N ALA A 134 18.99 -8.51 2.18
CA ALA A 134 19.48 -8.92 3.49
C ALA A 134 18.36 -9.27 4.49
N GLN A 135 17.19 -8.68 4.36
CA GLN A 135 16.01 -8.95 5.19
C GLN A 135 15.27 -10.24 4.81
N GLN A 136 15.66 -10.90 3.71
CA GLN A 136 15.05 -12.13 3.20
C GLN A 136 13.51 -12.06 3.15
N PRO A 137 12.93 -11.09 2.41
CA PRO A 137 11.49 -10.90 2.39
C PRO A 137 10.78 -12.11 1.77
N LYS A 138 9.69 -12.54 2.39
CA LYS A 138 8.84 -13.62 1.89
C LYS A 138 7.97 -13.11 0.74
N VAL A 139 7.86 -13.87 -0.34
CA VAL A 139 6.95 -13.50 -1.43
C VAL A 139 5.51 -13.67 -0.98
N LEU A 140 4.72 -12.62 -1.16
CA LEU A 140 3.30 -12.61 -0.85
C LEU A 140 2.52 -12.52 -2.16
N ASP A 141 1.91 -13.63 -2.54
CA ASP A 141 0.93 -13.63 -3.62
C ASP A 141 -0.46 -13.28 -3.08
N ILE A 142 -1.16 -12.39 -3.78
CA ILE A 142 -2.48 -11.92 -3.40
C ILE A 142 -3.45 -12.36 -4.50
N PRO A 143 -4.18 -13.46 -4.30
CA PRO A 143 -5.10 -13.99 -5.30
C PRO A 143 -6.23 -12.98 -5.59
N GLY A 144 -6.69 -12.93 -6.84
CA GLY A 144 -7.86 -12.12 -7.26
C GLY A 144 -7.61 -10.62 -7.44
N ILE A 145 -6.36 -10.14 -7.32
CA ILE A 145 -6.04 -8.70 -7.47
C ILE A 145 -5.61 -8.34 -8.90
N SER A 146 -5.29 -9.31 -9.75
CA SER A 146 -4.94 -9.04 -11.14
C SER A 146 -6.14 -8.48 -11.93
N ALA A 147 -5.88 -7.53 -12.83
CA ALA A 147 -6.91 -6.91 -13.66
C ALA A 147 -7.66 -7.93 -14.55
N ASN A 148 -7.03 -9.06 -14.85
CA ASN A 148 -7.60 -10.13 -15.67
C ASN A 148 -8.57 -11.05 -14.90
N ALA A 149 -8.48 -11.14 -13.59
CA ALA A 149 -9.42 -11.92 -12.76
C ALA A 149 -10.81 -11.29 -12.78
N VAL A 150 -10.90 -9.95 -12.83
CA VAL A 150 -12.17 -9.22 -12.88
C VAL A 150 -12.94 -9.46 -14.17
N LYS A 151 -12.23 -9.64 -15.31
CA LYS A 151 -12.88 -9.93 -16.61
C LYS A 151 -13.43 -11.35 -16.70
N LYS A 152 -12.82 -12.31 -15.99
CA LYS A 152 -13.30 -13.71 -15.97
C LYS A 152 -14.56 -13.91 -15.12
N GLU A 153 -14.75 -13.13 -14.06
CA GLU A 153 -15.96 -13.19 -13.22
C GLU A 153 -17.15 -12.46 -13.88
N ALA A 154 -16.91 -11.38 -14.64
CA ALA A 154 -17.94 -10.66 -15.37
C ALA A 154 -18.40 -11.36 -16.69
N ALA A 155 -17.70 -12.44 -17.10
CA ALA A 155 -17.99 -13.22 -18.31
C ALA A 155 -18.62 -14.60 -17.99
N LYS A 156 -18.98 -14.86 -16.73
CA LYS A 156 -19.79 -16.00 -16.27
C LYS A 156 -21.18 -15.53 -15.85
#